data_728426e75bb10e309729086bbf9b873f
#
_entry.id   728426e75bb10e309729086bbf9b873f
#
_cell.length_a   1.000
_cell.length_b   1.000
_cell.length_c   1.000
_cell.angle_alpha   90.00
_cell.angle_beta   90.00
_cell.angle_gamma   90.00
#
_symmetry.space_group_name_H-M   'P 1'
#
loop_
_entity.id
_entity.type
_entity.pdbx_description
1 polymer ?
#
loop_
_entity_poly.entity_id
_entity_poly.type
_entity_poly.pdbx_seq_one_letter_code
_entity_poly.pdbx_strand_id
1 'polypeptide(L)'
;MAVEQTLSIIKPDGVQKNLIGEIYSRFEKAGLELVAARMMHLSQEQAQGFYAVHKERPFYNDLVSYMTSGPVVVSALSGEGAILKHREIMGATNPADADPGTIRADFAESIEENICHGSDAAETAAVEIAFFFGDDGVCPRTR
;
A
#
# COMPACT_ATOMS: atom_id res chain seq x y z
N MET A 1 22.80 1.34 -1.34
CA MET A 1 21.64 0.75 -2.00
C MET A 1 21.09 1.69 -3.04
N ALA A 2 20.51 1.14 -4.10
CA ALA A 2 19.87 1.96 -5.13
C ALA A 2 18.58 2.58 -4.61
N VAL A 3 18.27 3.76 -5.11
CA VAL A 3 16.96 4.37 -4.89
C VAL A 3 15.93 3.60 -5.69
N GLU A 4 14.82 3.26 -5.06
CA GLU A 4 13.73 2.54 -5.72
C GLU A 4 12.39 3.13 -5.29
N GLN A 5 11.35 2.75 -6.00
CA GLN A 5 9.98 3.16 -5.69
C GLN A 5 9.15 1.95 -5.32
N THR A 6 8.16 2.16 -4.47
CA THR A 6 7.20 1.13 -4.10
C THR A 6 5.81 1.71 -4.09
N LEU A 7 4.81 0.87 -4.37
CA LEU A 7 3.42 1.29 -4.24
C LEU A 7 2.92 0.96 -2.84
N SER A 8 2.23 1.92 -2.24
CA SER A 8 1.58 1.77 -0.94
C SER A 8 0.10 2.05 -1.09
N ILE A 9 -0.74 1.23 -0.49
CA ILE A 9 -2.17 1.50 -0.40
C ILE A 9 -2.55 1.47 1.07
N ILE A 10 -3.22 2.54 1.53
CA ILE A 10 -3.93 2.51 2.81
C ILE A 10 -5.32 2.01 2.47
N LYS A 11 -5.66 0.84 2.98
CA LYS A 11 -6.89 0.14 2.65
C LYS A 11 -8.10 0.77 3.34
N PRO A 12 -9.33 0.39 2.97
CA PRO A 12 -10.53 1.03 3.53
C PRO A 12 -10.59 1.04 5.07
N ASP A 13 -10.10 0.01 5.73
CA ASP A 13 -10.09 -0.02 7.21
C ASP A 13 -9.14 1.03 7.79
N GLY A 14 -7.97 1.24 7.17
CA GLY A 14 -7.03 2.27 7.61
C GLY A 14 -7.58 3.67 7.40
N VAL A 15 -8.27 3.90 6.29
CA VAL A 15 -8.93 5.18 6.03
C VAL A 15 -10.07 5.40 7.02
N GLN A 16 -10.89 4.38 7.25
CA GLN A 16 -12.01 4.46 8.19
C GLN A 16 -11.54 4.79 9.61
N LYS A 17 -10.42 4.24 10.02
CA LYS A 17 -9.83 4.50 11.33
C LYS A 17 -9.12 5.85 11.42
N ASN A 18 -9.10 6.59 10.32
CA ASN A 18 -8.49 7.92 10.24
C ASN A 18 -6.99 7.90 10.52
N LEU A 19 -6.28 6.94 9.90
CA LEU A 19 -4.86 6.69 10.15
C LEU A 19 -3.93 7.23 9.06
N ILE A 20 -4.45 7.98 8.08
CA ILE A 20 -3.65 8.42 6.93
C ILE A 20 -2.41 9.20 7.39
N GLY A 21 -2.59 10.18 8.26
CA GLY A 21 -1.49 11.01 8.76
C GLY A 21 -0.48 10.23 9.58
N GLU A 22 -0.95 9.33 10.44
CA GLU A 22 -0.07 8.51 11.26
C GLU A 22 0.80 7.60 10.38
N ILE A 23 0.18 6.98 9.37
CA ILE A 23 0.89 6.06 8.47
C ILE A 23 1.92 6.84 7.63
N TYR A 24 1.55 7.97 7.06
CA TYR A 24 2.48 8.80 6.30
C TYR A 24 3.64 9.30 7.18
N SER A 25 3.36 9.65 8.42
CA SER A 25 4.39 10.07 9.36
C SER A 25 5.45 8.98 9.56
N ARG A 26 5.02 7.73 9.65
CA ARG A 26 5.94 6.60 9.80
C ARG A 26 6.83 6.43 8.56
N PHE A 27 6.27 6.62 7.37
CA PHE A 27 7.05 6.54 6.13
C PHE A 27 8.08 7.65 6.07
N GLU A 28 7.67 8.88 6.34
CA GLU A 28 8.57 10.03 6.27
C GLU A 28 9.69 9.97 7.31
N LYS A 29 9.37 9.55 8.53
CA LYS A 29 10.38 9.38 9.59
C LYS A 29 11.42 8.32 9.23
N ALA A 30 11.04 7.34 8.42
CA ALA A 30 11.96 6.31 7.96
C ALA A 30 12.77 6.72 6.73
N GLY A 31 12.53 7.93 6.20
CA GLY A 31 13.26 8.44 5.04
C GLY A 31 12.63 8.12 3.70
N LEU A 32 11.40 7.64 3.69
CA LEU A 32 10.66 7.42 2.45
C LEU A 32 9.98 8.72 2.03
N GLU A 33 10.12 9.08 0.75
CA GLU A 33 9.52 10.31 0.20
C GLU A 33 8.28 9.98 -0.60
N LEU A 34 7.22 10.74 -0.34
CA LEU A 34 5.98 10.62 -1.12
C LEU A 34 6.19 11.31 -2.46
N VAL A 35 6.03 10.60 -3.55
CA VAL A 35 6.18 11.15 -4.91
C VAL A 35 4.90 11.07 -5.74
N ALA A 36 3.86 10.41 -5.22
CA ALA A 36 2.52 10.43 -5.80
C ALA A 36 1.53 10.02 -4.73
N ALA A 37 0.34 10.61 -4.75
CA ALA A 37 -0.71 10.28 -3.79
C ALA A 37 -2.08 10.58 -4.38
N ARG A 38 -3.02 9.66 -4.19
CA ARG A 38 -4.42 9.85 -4.59
C ARG A 38 -5.33 9.16 -3.59
N MET A 39 -6.39 9.85 -3.22
CA MET A 39 -7.49 9.22 -2.50
C MET A 39 -8.56 8.87 -3.52
N MET A 40 -9.04 7.63 -3.50
CA MET A 40 -10.02 7.19 -4.48
C MET A 40 -10.86 6.06 -3.91
N HIS A 41 -12.07 5.93 -4.44
CA HIS A 41 -12.92 4.78 -4.16
C HIS A 41 -12.81 3.86 -5.37
N LEU A 42 -12.17 2.72 -5.20
CA LEU A 42 -11.96 1.80 -6.32
C LEU A 42 -13.30 1.29 -6.85
N SER A 43 -13.43 1.25 -8.18
CA SER A 43 -14.53 0.53 -8.80
C SER A 43 -14.25 -0.97 -8.72
N GLN A 44 -15.29 -1.78 -8.90
CA GLN A 44 -15.11 -3.24 -8.95
C GLN A 44 -14.13 -3.61 -10.04
N GLU A 45 -14.23 -2.97 -11.20
CA GLU A 45 -13.35 -3.22 -12.33
C GLU A 45 -11.88 -2.90 -11.98
N GLN A 46 -11.63 -1.78 -11.30
CA GLN A 46 -10.28 -1.42 -10.88
C GLN A 46 -9.71 -2.43 -9.88
N ALA A 47 -10.49 -2.84 -8.90
CA ALA A 47 -10.04 -3.80 -7.90
C ALA A 47 -9.78 -5.16 -8.54
N GLN A 48 -10.65 -5.60 -9.43
CA GLN A 48 -10.47 -6.86 -10.16
C GLN A 48 -9.20 -6.83 -11.01
N GLY A 49 -8.93 -5.71 -11.68
CA GLY A 49 -7.73 -5.55 -12.50
C GLY A 49 -6.46 -5.54 -11.68
N PHE A 50 -6.47 -4.83 -10.56
CA PHE A 50 -5.30 -4.75 -9.69
C PHE A 50 -4.94 -6.12 -9.09
N TYR A 51 -5.93 -6.87 -8.68
CA TYR A 51 -5.73 -8.18 -8.06
C TYR A 51 -5.89 -9.35 -9.03
N ALA A 52 -5.79 -9.10 -10.34
CA ALA A 52 -5.99 -10.13 -11.37
C ALA A 52 -5.07 -11.35 -11.19
N VAL A 53 -3.86 -11.14 -10.65
CA VAL A 53 -2.92 -12.24 -10.38
C VAL A 53 -3.47 -13.23 -9.35
N HIS A 54 -4.48 -12.83 -8.58
CA HIS A 54 -5.11 -13.67 -7.55
C HIS A 54 -6.47 -14.23 -7.99
N LYS A 55 -6.84 -14.06 -9.25
CA LYS A 55 -8.17 -14.38 -9.77
C LYS A 55 -8.61 -15.81 -9.44
N GLU A 56 -7.69 -16.76 -9.41
CA GLU A 56 -7.97 -18.16 -9.13
C GLU A 56 -7.95 -18.51 -7.63
N ARG A 57 -7.63 -17.53 -6.77
CA ARG A 57 -7.54 -17.79 -5.34
C ARG A 57 -8.91 -17.73 -4.68
N PRO A 58 -9.16 -18.56 -3.65
CA PRO A 58 -10.46 -18.57 -2.96
C PRO A 58 -10.83 -17.23 -2.34
N PHE A 59 -9.84 -16.43 -1.91
CA PHE A 59 -10.06 -15.13 -1.25
C PHE A 59 -10.31 -13.99 -2.24
N TYR A 60 -10.23 -14.22 -3.55
CA TYR A 60 -10.27 -13.15 -4.56
C TYR A 60 -11.53 -12.31 -4.48
N ASN A 61 -12.69 -12.93 -4.41
CA ASN A 61 -13.96 -12.19 -4.36
C ASN A 61 -14.10 -11.38 -3.08
N ASP A 62 -13.68 -11.94 -1.95
CA ASP A 62 -13.71 -11.24 -0.67
C ASP A 62 -12.76 -10.05 -0.67
N LEU A 63 -11.57 -10.22 -1.27
CA LEU A 63 -10.60 -9.14 -1.39
C LEU A 63 -11.15 -7.99 -2.24
N VAL A 64 -11.76 -8.30 -3.39
CA VAL A 64 -12.36 -7.28 -4.26
C VAL A 64 -13.48 -6.56 -3.52
N SER A 65 -14.36 -7.29 -2.81
CA SER A 65 -15.44 -6.68 -2.04
C SER A 65 -14.90 -5.75 -0.95
N TYR A 66 -13.87 -6.18 -0.25
CA TYR A 66 -13.24 -5.38 0.79
C TYR A 66 -12.61 -4.11 0.23
N MET A 67 -11.84 -4.23 -0.84
CA MET A 67 -11.13 -3.09 -1.43
C MET A 67 -12.06 -2.08 -2.10
N THR A 68 -13.29 -2.46 -2.39
CA THR A 68 -14.30 -1.55 -2.94
C THR A 68 -15.29 -1.06 -1.89
N SER A 69 -15.12 -1.46 -0.63
CA SER A 69 -16.07 -1.13 0.44
C SER A 69 -15.97 0.32 0.93
N GLY A 70 -14.89 1.01 0.60
CA GLY A 70 -14.68 2.40 0.99
C GLY A 70 -13.48 2.98 0.30
N PRO A 71 -13.19 4.28 0.54
CA PRO A 71 -12.03 4.94 -0.06
C PRO A 71 -10.70 4.33 0.39
N VAL A 72 -9.73 4.40 -0.49
CA VAL A 72 -8.34 4.02 -0.23
C VAL A 72 -7.43 5.20 -0.54
N VAL A 73 -6.23 5.20 0.00
CA VAL A 73 -5.19 6.18 -0.37
C VAL A 73 -4.05 5.42 -1.01
N VAL A 74 -3.82 5.72 -2.28
CA VAL A 74 -2.76 5.07 -3.08
C VAL A 74 -1.59 6.03 -3.21
N SER A 75 -0.39 5.54 -2.96
CA SER A 75 0.81 6.38 -2.97
C SER A 75 1.98 5.66 -3.61
N ALA A 76 2.86 6.43 -4.23
CA ALA A 76 4.18 5.95 -4.62
C ALA A 76 5.19 6.56 -3.67
N LEU A 77 6.05 5.73 -3.11
CA LEU A 77 7.09 6.15 -2.17
C LEU A 77 8.45 5.88 -2.79
N SER A 78 9.40 6.80 -2.59
CA SER A 78 10.74 6.72 -3.13
C SER A 78 11.77 6.75 -2.01
N GLY A 79 12.84 5.96 -2.14
CA GLY A 79 13.93 5.96 -1.17
C GLY A 79 14.88 4.80 -1.41
N GLU A 80 15.99 4.81 -0.69
CA GLU A 80 16.94 3.70 -0.75
C GLU A 80 16.29 2.46 -0.13
N GLY A 81 16.25 1.36 -0.90
CA GLY A 81 15.66 0.12 -0.42
C GLY A 81 14.19 0.26 -0.05
N ALA A 82 13.44 1.09 -0.79
CA ALA A 82 12.08 1.48 -0.42
C ALA A 82 11.15 0.27 -0.24
N ILE A 83 11.27 -0.74 -1.08
CA ILE A 83 10.37 -1.89 -1.03
C ILE A 83 10.50 -2.62 0.31
N LEU A 84 11.72 -2.99 0.69
CA LEU A 84 11.95 -3.70 1.95
C LEU A 84 11.63 -2.81 3.15
N LYS A 85 12.07 -1.55 3.09
CA LYS A 85 11.82 -0.59 4.18
C LYS A 85 10.33 -0.41 4.42
N HIS A 86 9.55 -0.26 3.36
CA HIS A 86 8.10 -0.13 3.45
C HIS A 86 7.48 -1.38 4.08
N ARG A 87 7.92 -2.56 3.66
CA ARG A 87 7.41 -3.82 4.21
C ARG A 87 7.76 -3.98 5.69
N GLU A 88 8.95 -3.54 6.10
CA GLU A 88 9.33 -3.57 7.51
C GLU A 88 8.46 -2.65 8.36
N ILE A 89 8.11 -1.47 7.83
CA ILE A 89 7.22 -0.53 8.51
C ILE A 89 5.80 -1.08 8.63
N MET A 90 5.31 -1.74 7.58
CA MET A 90 3.99 -2.37 7.61
C MET A 90 3.90 -3.51 8.59
N GLY A 91 4.93 -4.34 8.68
CA GLY A 91 4.93 -5.54 9.48
C GLY A 91 4.40 -6.76 8.74
N ALA A 92 4.40 -7.90 9.41
CA ALA A 92 3.95 -9.16 8.83
C ALA A 92 2.49 -9.07 8.36
N THR A 93 2.18 -9.77 7.28
CA THR A 93 0.83 -9.79 6.68
C THR A 93 -0.25 -10.14 7.70
N ASN A 94 0.03 -11.14 8.54
CA ASN A 94 -0.85 -11.46 9.66
C ASN A 94 -0.45 -10.60 10.85
N PRO A 95 -1.35 -9.73 11.36
CA PRO A 95 -1.01 -8.85 12.49
C PRO A 95 -0.56 -9.62 13.73
N ALA A 96 -1.03 -10.85 13.92
CA ALA A 96 -0.62 -11.67 15.06
C ALA A 96 0.88 -12.00 15.03
N ASP A 97 1.48 -12.00 13.85
CA ASP A 97 2.90 -12.29 13.65
C ASP A 97 3.75 -11.02 13.50
N ALA A 98 3.12 -9.84 13.51
CA ALA A 98 3.81 -8.57 13.27
C ALA A 98 4.52 -8.10 14.54
N ASP A 99 5.73 -7.57 14.36
CA ASP A 99 6.51 -7.05 15.48
C ASP A 99 5.87 -5.77 16.04
N PRO A 100 5.96 -5.55 17.36
CA PRO A 100 5.47 -4.31 17.96
C PRO A 100 6.08 -3.08 17.30
N GLY A 101 5.27 -2.04 17.13
CA GLY A 101 5.70 -0.80 16.48
C GLY A 101 5.48 -0.76 14.98
N THR A 102 5.10 -1.88 14.37
CA THR A 102 4.71 -1.91 12.96
C THR A 102 3.26 -1.45 12.81
N ILE A 103 2.90 -1.02 11.61
CA ILE A 103 1.53 -0.55 11.33
C ILE A 103 0.51 -1.65 11.63
N ARG A 104 0.77 -2.86 11.16
CA ARG A 104 -0.18 -3.96 11.34
C ARG A 104 -0.28 -4.42 12.78
N ALA A 105 0.84 -4.47 13.50
CA ALA A 105 0.79 -4.82 14.92
C ALA A 105 -0.02 -3.81 15.73
N ASP A 106 0.13 -2.52 15.40
CA ASP A 106 -0.49 -1.46 16.18
C ASP A 106 -1.97 -1.25 15.83
N PHE A 107 -2.38 -1.46 14.57
CA PHE A 107 -3.69 -1.01 14.11
C PHE A 107 -4.54 -2.06 13.40
N ALA A 108 -3.96 -3.13 12.86
CA ALA A 108 -4.73 -4.11 12.10
C ALA A 108 -5.47 -5.07 13.02
N GLU A 109 -6.67 -5.43 12.63
CA GLU A 109 -7.52 -6.33 13.42
C GLU A 109 -7.40 -7.79 13.00
N SER A 110 -7.11 -8.04 11.72
CA SER A 110 -7.06 -9.40 11.17
C SER A 110 -6.20 -9.42 9.90
N ILE A 111 -5.93 -10.61 9.40
CA ILE A 111 -5.20 -10.78 8.15
C ILE A 111 -6.01 -10.23 6.96
N GLU A 112 -7.34 -10.26 7.04
CA GLU A 112 -8.23 -9.75 6.00
C GLU A 112 -8.31 -8.22 6.03
N GLU A 113 -8.31 -7.62 7.23
CA GLU A 113 -8.35 -6.17 7.41
C GLU A 113 -7.04 -5.73 8.05
N ASN A 114 -6.00 -5.69 7.23
CA ASN A 114 -4.64 -5.46 7.70
C ASN A 114 -4.06 -4.11 7.31
N ILE A 115 -4.89 -3.11 7.09
CA ILE A 115 -4.60 -1.67 6.98
C ILE A 115 -3.94 -1.27 5.66
N CYS A 116 -2.93 -1.98 5.19
CA CYS A 116 -2.12 -1.47 4.08
C CYS A 116 -1.58 -2.56 3.17
N HIS A 117 -1.16 -2.13 1.98
CA HIS A 117 -0.55 -2.96 0.96
C HIS A 117 0.78 -2.33 0.54
N GLY A 118 1.76 -3.15 0.23
CA GLY A 118 3.02 -2.71 -0.34
C GLY A 118 3.48 -3.68 -1.42
N SER A 119 4.17 -3.15 -2.42
CA SER A 119 4.78 -3.98 -3.46
C SER A 119 5.81 -4.93 -2.83
N ASP A 120 5.98 -6.10 -3.44
CA ASP A 120 6.89 -7.11 -2.91
C ASP A 120 8.21 -7.23 -3.69
N ALA A 121 8.29 -6.61 -4.86
CA ALA A 121 9.48 -6.64 -5.71
C ALA A 121 9.50 -5.44 -6.64
N ALA A 122 10.67 -5.17 -7.24
CA ALA A 122 10.83 -4.03 -8.15
C ALA A 122 9.90 -4.14 -9.36
N GLU A 123 9.77 -5.34 -9.92
CA GLU A 123 8.89 -5.58 -11.06
C GLU A 123 7.42 -5.34 -10.71
N THR A 124 7.00 -5.83 -9.56
CA THR A 124 5.63 -5.65 -9.07
C THR A 124 5.36 -4.18 -8.80
N ALA A 125 6.32 -3.49 -8.18
CA ALA A 125 6.19 -2.06 -7.90
C ALA A 125 5.98 -1.26 -9.18
N ALA A 126 6.76 -1.53 -10.22
CA ALA A 126 6.63 -0.81 -11.49
C ALA A 126 5.25 -0.98 -12.10
N VAL A 127 4.72 -2.21 -12.11
CA VAL A 127 3.40 -2.52 -12.65
C VAL A 127 2.30 -1.85 -11.83
N GLU A 128 2.40 -1.93 -10.51
CA GLU A 128 1.38 -1.38 -9.61
C GLU A 128 1.35 0.14 -9.64
N ILE A 129 2.50 0.78 -9.67
CA ILE A 129 2.57 2.25 -9.78
C ILE A 129 1.97 2.71 -11.11
N ALA A 130 2.32 2.05 -12.21
CA ALA A 130 1.78 2.40 -13.53
C ALA A 130 0.26 2.19 -13.58
N PHE A 131 -0.25 1.18 -12.90
CA PHE A 131 -1.69 0.90 -12.86
C PHE A 131 -2.49 2.09 -12.30
N PHE A 132 -1.99 2.72 -11.23
CA PHE A 132 -2.71 3.81 -10.58
C PHE A 132 -2.32 5.20 -11.09
N PHE A 133 -1.06 5.39 -11.47
CA PHE A 133 -0.54 6.72 -11.77
C PHE A 133 -0.14 6.91 -13.23
N GLY A 134 -0.07 5.84 -14.01
CA GLY A 134 0.38 5.94 -15.40
C GLY A 134 1.84 6.38 -15.48
N ASP A 135 2.23 6.90 -16.63
CA ASP A 135 3.62 7.32 -16.86
C ASP A 135 3.93 8.69 -16.27
N ASP A 136 2.90 9.53 -16.08
CA ASP A 136 3.08 10.94 -15.70
C ASP A 136 2.64 11.26 -14.29
N GLY A 137 2.09 10.27 -13.56
CA GLY A 137 1.50 10.52 -12.24
C GLY A 137 2.49 10.65 -11.11
N VAL A 138 3.72 10.18 -11.30
CA VAL A 138 4.78 10.30 -10.29
C VAL A 138 5.46 11.66 -10.45
N CYS A 139 5.60 12.38 -9.35
CA CYS A 139 6.20 13.71 -9.32
C CYS A 139 7.58 13.63 -8.67
N PRO A 140 8.67 13.67 -9.46
CA PRO A 140 10.01 13.59 -8.85
C PRO A 140 10.28 14.75 -7.91
N ARG A 141 10.99 14.47 -6.82
CA ARG A 141 11.42 15.51 -5.89
C ARG A 141 12.60 16.24 -6.47
N THR A 142 12.51 17.60 -6.51
CA THR A 142 13.59 18.45 -7.00
C THR A 142 14.16 19.34 -5.89
N ARG A 143 13.63 19.22 -4.69
CA ARG A 143 14.11 19.99 -3.52
C ARG A 143 14.16 19.08 -2.31
#